data_28935ee695e902e0ca1fb0b41f27d016
#
_entry.id   28935ee695e902e0ca1fb0b41f27d016
#
_cell.length_a   1.000
_cell.length_b   1.000
_cell.length_c   1.000
_cell.angle_alpha   90.00
_cell.angle_beta   90.00
_cell.angle_gamma   90.00
#
_symmetry.space_group_name_H-M   'P 1'
#
loop_
_entity.id
_entity.type
_entity.pdbx_description
1 polymer ?
#
loop_
_entity_poly.entity_id
_entity_poly.type
_entity_poly.pdbx_seq_one_letter_code
_entity_poly.pdbx_strand_id
1 'polypeptide(L)'
;MKTIRLSKLLFNNYPKESQNLVEILNKHNISYEILKNTKDIWTRDFMPFCLDDGTLVSYIYEPDYLQNDKYKNIKTKIVYEKNHIDLVIDGGNFVRYKNKAIMTDKVFKENPSKTKDEIIEIIKTKCDLEDLIIIPKQPYDIYGHSDSMVRWIDENSVLVNDFSIESKTFNNKLIKALQNHYLNIETIKYTDSFFTKDRNWGAY
;
A
#
# COMPACT_ATOMS: atom_id res chain seq x y z
N MET A 1 -11.05 16.89 8.01
CA MET A 1 -11.89 15.84 7.39
C MET A 1 -11.03 15.14 6.34
N LYS A 2 -10.95 13.81 6.36
CA LYS A 2 -10.16 13.07 5.35
C LYS A 2 -10.88 13.13 4.00
N THR A 3 -10.15 13.49 2.94
CA THR A 3 -10.69 13.62 1.56
C THR A 3 -10.18 12.46 0.71
N ILE A 4 -11.08 11.76 0.03
CA ILE A 4 -10.71 10.71 -0.93
C ILE A 4 -10.28 11.38 -2.23
N ARG A 5 -9.15 10.95 -2.78
CA ARG A 5 -8.62 11.47 -4.05
C ARG A 5 -8.76 10.44 -5.15
N LEU A 6 -9.40 10.84 -6.23
CA LEU A 6 -9.71 9.98 -7.37
C LEU A 6 -9.02 10.53 -8.62
N SER A 7 -8.43 9.66 -9.42
CA SER A 7 -7.87 10.04 -10.71
C SER A 7 -8.99 10.40 -11.69
N LYS A 8 -8.81 11.49 -12.46
CA LYS A 8 -9.73 11.80 -13.58
C LYS A 8 -9.78 10.67 -14.61
N LEU A 9 -8.70 9.90 -14.77
CA LEU A 9 -8.67 8.76 -15.69
C LEU A 9 -9.65 7.66 -15.28
N LEU A 10 -9.99 7.53 -13.98
CA LEU A 10 -11.03 6.61 -13.54
C LEU A 10 -12.37 6.94 -14.20
N PHE A 11 -12.74 8.22 -14.26
CA PHE A 11 -13.99 8.67 -14.87
C PHE A 11 -14.00 8.52 -16.39
N ASN A 12 -12.84 8.65 -17.02
CA ASN A 12 -12.71 8.50 -18.46
C ASN A 12 -12.76 7.03 -18.90
N ASN A 13 -12.11 6.15 -18.15
CA ASN A 13 -11.92 4.75 -18.52
C ASN A 13 -13.04 3.84 -17.97
N TYR A 14 -13.63 4.23 -16.83
CA TYR A 14 -14.64 3.45 -16.10
C TYR A 14 -15.80 4.36 -15.64
N PRO A 15 -16.56 4.95 -16.59
CA PRO A 15 -17.56 5.99 -16.28
C PRO A 15 -18.67 5.47 -15.38
N LYS A 16 -19.15 4.24 -15.59
CA LYS A 16 -20.22 3.63 -14.79
C LYS A 16 -19.78 3.38 -13.34
N GLU A 17 -18.61 2.79 -13.16
CA GLU A 17 -18.05 2.46 -11.85
C GLU A 17 -17.73 3.72 -11.06
N SER A 18 -17.16 4.74 -11.73
CA SER A 18 -16.86 6.02 -11.10
C SER A 18 -18.12 6.79 -10.69
N GLN A 19 -19.18 6.74 -11.48
CA GLN A 19 -20.46 7.34 -11.13
C GLN A 19 -21.05 6.65 -9.89
N ASN A 20 -21.10 5.32 -9.87
CA ASN A 20 -21.58 4.56 -8.72
C ASN A 20 -20.77 4.87 -7.45
N LEU A 21 -19.44 4.98 -7.58
CA LEU A 21 -18.57 5.35 -6.46
C LEU A 21 -18.93 6.74 -5.92
N VAL A 22 -19.08 7.73 -6.80
CA VAL A 22 -19.44 9.11 -6.42
C VAL A 22 -20.81 9.16 -5.74
N GLU A 23 -21.80 8.42 -6.22
CA GLU A 23 -23.12 8.31 -5.58
C GLU A 23 -23.02 7.77 -4.16
N ILE A 24 -22.18 6.73 -3.93
CA ILE A 24 -21.92 6.18 -2.60
C ILE A 24 -21.23 7.21 -1.71
N LEU A 25 -20.19 7.89 -2.21
CA LEU A 25 -19.47 8.91 -1.44
C LEU A 25 -20.40 10.05 -1.01
N ASN A 26 -21.24 10.53 -1.93
CA ASN A 26 -22.23 11.58 -1.65
C ASN A 26 -23.29 11.13 -0.64
N LYS A 27 -23.82 9.90 -0.80
CA LYS A 27 -24.78 9.30 0.14
C LYS A 27 -24.26 9.25 1.57
N HIS A 28 -22.97 9.03 1.73
CA HIS A 28 -22.32 8.94 3.05
C HIS A 28 -21.62 10.22 3.50
N ASN A 29 -21.81 11.35 2.79
CA ASN A 29 -21.17 12.64 3.06
C ASN A 29 -19.63 12.54 3.14
N ILE A 30 -19.03 11.71 2.30
CA ILE A 30 -17.57 11.53 2.22
C ILE A 30 -17.02 12.52 1.19
N SER A 31 -16.14 13.42 1.61
CA SER A 31 -15.49 14.40 0.72
C SER A 31 -14.55 13.70 -0.25
N TYR A 32 -14.58 14.13 -1.51
CA TYR A 32 -13.63 13.65 -2.52
C TYR A 32 -13.14 14.78 -3.43
N GLU A 33 -11.98 14.56 -4.03
CA GLU A 33 -11.31 15.46 -4.97
C GLU A 33 -10.92 14.69 -6.22
N ILE A 34 -11.11 15.30 -7.41
CA ILE A 34 -10.72 14.69 -8.69
C ILE A 34 -9.38 15.27 -9.13
N LEU A 35 -8.36 14.44 -9.20
CA LEU A 35 -7.02 14.77 -9.65
C LEU A 35 -6.96 14.79 -11.18
N LYS A 36 -6.63 15.95 -11.77
CA LYS A 36 -6.69 16.17 -13.23
C LYS A 36 -5.48 15.65 -14.01
N ASN A 37 -4.30 15.67 -13.42
CA ASN A 37 -3.02 15.44 -14.12
C ASN A 37 -2.37 14.09 -13.74
N THR A 38 -3.16 13.10 -13.36
CA THR A 38 -2.69 11.76 -13.09
C THR A 38 -2.43 11.01 -14.40
N LYS A 39 -1.50 10.08 -14.36
CA LYS A 39 -1.14 9.20 -15.49
C LYS A 39 -1.64 7.77 -15.29
N ASP A 40 -2.21 7.47 -14.12
CA ASP A 40 -2.81 6.20 -13.76
C ASP A 40 -4.06 6.40 -12.90
N ILE A 41 -4.89 5.36 -12.78
CA ILE A 41 -6.07 5.33 -11.93
C ILE A 41 -5.75 4.97 -10.47
N TRP A 42 -4.63 4.30 -10.22
CA TRP A 42 -4.22 3.76 -8.93
C TRP A 42 -3.63 4.84 -8.01
N THR A 43 -4.50 5.74 -7.54
CA THR A 43 -4.09 6.87 -6.70
C THR A 43 -3.43 6.44 -5.40
N ARG A 44 -3.77 5.25 -4.89
CA ARG A 44 -3.15 4.67 -3.70
C ARG A 44 -1.63 4.61 -3.80
N ASP A 45 -1.10 4.27 -4.98
CA ASP A 45 0.30 3.95 -5.16
C ASP A 45 1.19 5.19 -5.23
N PHE A 46 0.69 6.29 -5.81
CA PHE A 46 1.48 7.51 -6.00
C PHE A 46 1.07 8.70 -5.11
N MET A 47 -0.04 8.60 -4.39
CA MET A 47 -0.47 9.69 -3.50
C MET A 47 0.36 9.71 -2.22
N PRO A 48 0.70 10.90 -1.71
CA PRO A 48 1.36 11.06 -0.42
C PRO A 48 0.61 10.36 0.70
N PHE A 49 1.35 9.88 1.70
CA PHE A 49 0.74 9.39 2.93
C PHE A 49 0.07 10.55 3.69
N CYS A 50 -1.12 10.31 4.17
CA CYS A 50 -1.82 11.27 5.02
C CYS A 50 -1.70 10.82 6.48
N LEU A 51 -1.03 11.61 7.30
CA LEU A 51 -0.89 11.39 8.73
C LEU A 51 -2.20 11.75 9.46
N ASP A 52 -2.28 11.43 10.75
CA ASP A 52 -3.52 11.66 11.52
C ASP A 52 -3.84 13.14 11.75
N ASP A 53 -2.82 13.99 11.78
CA ASP A 53 -2.95 15.45 11.85
C ASP A 53 -3.28 16.09 10.49
N GLY A 54 -3.38 15.31 9.42
CA GLY A 54 -3.61 15.77 8.05
C GLY A 54 -2.35 16.12 7.26
N THR A 55 -1.18 16.00 7.86
CA THR A 55 0.10 16.20 7.18
C THR A 55 0.25 15.20 6.03
N LEU A 56 0.67 15.69 4.88
CA LEU A 56 0.95 14.87 3.70
C LEU A 56 2.46 14.64 3.57
N VAL A 57 2.86 13.37 3.46
CA VAL A 57 4.25 12.94 3.31
C VAL A 57 4.43 12.30 1.94
N SER A 58 5.12 12.98 1.04
CA SER A 58 5.44 12.48 -0.30
C SER A 58 6.71 11.63 -0.32
N TYR A 59 6.90 10.88 -1.39
CA TYR A 59 8.03 9.98 -1.60
C TYR A 59 8.38 9.91 -3.09
N ILE A 60 9.46 9.23 -3.45
CA ILE A 60 9.81 8.96 -4.84
C ILE A 60 8.97 7.79 -5.32
N TYR A 61 7.99 8.05 -6.20
CA TYR A 61 7.18 7.00 -6.83
C TYR A 61 7.83 6.53 -8.12
N GLU A 62 8.75 5.60 -8.01
CA GLU A 62 9.46 4.97 -9.13
C GLU A 62 9.68 3.47 -8.90
N PRO A 63 8.60 2.69 -8.67
CA PRO A 63 8.73 1.27 -8.37
C PRO A 63 9.34 0.49 -9.54
N ASP A 64 10.00 -0.62 -9.24
CA ASP A 64 10.76 -1.43 -10.20
C ASP A 64 9.89 -1.94 -11.37
N TYR A 65 8.65 -2.31 -11.14
CA TYR A 65 7.72 -2.78 -12.17
C TYR A 65 7.29 -1.70 -13.20
N LEU A 66 7.46 -0.41 -12.87
CA LEU A 66 7.19 0.70 -13.78
C LEU A 66 8.44 1.18 -14.56
N GLN A 67 9.60 0.52 -14.43
CA GLN A 67 10.82 0.95 -15.11
C GLN A 67 10.91 0.46 -16.56
N ASN A 68 10.06 -0.47 -16.98
CA ASN A 68 10.05 -0.95 -18.36
C ASN A 68 9.40 0.05 -19.33
N ASP A 69 9.71 -0.04 -20.61
CA ASP A 69 9.26 0.88 -21.64
C ASP A 69 7.75 0.99 -21.78
N LYS A 70 7.02 -0.08 -21.46
CA LYS A 70 5.56 -0.11 -21.54
C LYS A 70 4.90 0.77 -20.47
N TYR A 71 5.49 0.84 -19.27
CA TYR A 71 4.85 1.46 -18.11
C TYR A 71 5.55 2.72 -17.58
N LYS A 72 6.75 3.04 -18.06
CA LYS A 72 7.52 4.22 -17.58
C LYS A 72 6.76 5.54 -17.68
N ASN A 73 5.80 5.65 -18.59
CA ASN A 73 5.05 6.88 -18.85
C ASN A 73 3.81 7.05 -17.94
N ILE A 74 3.43 6.05 -17.15
CA ILE A 74 2.25 6.15 -16.28
C ILE A 74 2.60 6.62 -14.86
N LYS A 75 3.88 6.88 -14.57
CA LYS A 75 4.31 7.39 -13.26
C LYS A 75 3.76 8.80 -13.01
N THR A 76 2.97 8.93 -11.97
CA THR A 76 2.47 10.22 -11.51
C THR A 76 3.37 10.74 -10.37
N LYS A 77 3.94 11.93 -10.52
CA LYS A 77 4.78 12.55 -9.50
C LYS A 77 3.98 13.57 -8.71
N ILE A 78 3.90 13.38 -7.40
CA ILE A 78 3.32 14.35 -6.46
C ILE A 78 4.35 14.59 -5.37
N VAL A 79 4.89 15.81 -5.31
CA VAL A 79 5.93 16.20 -4.36
C VAL A 79 5.43 17.30 -3.44
N TYR A 80 5.55 17.06 -2.13
CA TYR A 80 5.38 18.08 -1.10
C TYR A 80 6.74 18.34 -0.47
N GLU A 81 7.42 19.41 -0.86
CA GLU A 81 8.82 19.70 -0.52
C GLU A 81 9.10 19.71 0.99
N LYS A 82 8.14 20.17 1.81
CA LYS A 82 8.32 20.25 3.27
C LYS A 82 8.37 18.88 3.94
N ASN A 83 7.65 17.90 3.39
CA ASN A 83 7.50 16.56 3.96
C ASN A 83 7.72 15.52 2.87
N HIS A 84 8.96 15.37 2.46
CA HIS A 84 9.38 14.41 1.45
C HIS A 84 10.29 13.34 2.05
N ILE A 85 10.09 12.10 1.61
CA ILE A 85 10.96 10.97 1.89
C ILE A 85 11.79 10.71 0.63
N ASP A 86 13.10 10.83 0.75
CA ASP A 86 14.05 10.52 -0.33
C ASP A 86 14.33 9.01 -0.40
N LEU A 87 13.26 8.26 -0.61
CA LEU A 87 13.25 6.81 -0.84
C LEU A 87 12.26 6.49 -1.93
N VAL A 88 12.56 5.46 -2.71
CA VAL A 88 11.59 4.85 -3.62
C VAL A 88 10.59 4.05 -2.77
N ILE A 89 9.35 4.47 -2.81
CA ILE A 89 8.25 3.84 -2.09
C ILE A 89 7.06 3.72 -3.04
N ASP A 90 6.23 2.72 -2.78
CA ASP A 90 4.94 2.51 -3.39
C ASP A 90 3.87 2.59 -2.31
N GLY A 91 2.84 3.41 -2.51
CA GLY A 91 1.80 3.61 -1.51
C GLY A 91 0.99 2.36 -1.20
N GLY A 92 0.86 1.42 -2.13
CA GLY A 92 0.28 0.09 -1.90
C GLY A 92 1.11 -0.75 -0.94
N ASN A 93 2.42 -0.47 -0.87
CA ASN A 93 3.31 -1.11 0.10
C ASN A 93 3.39 -0.37 1.45
N PHE A 94 2.35 0.34 1.86
CA PHE A 94 2.33 1.04 3.15
C PHE A 94 0.94 0.97 3.80
N VAL A 95 0.76 0.05 4.73
CA VAL A 95 -0.50 -0.14 5.46
C VAL A 95 -0.37 0.42 6.87
N ARG A 96 -0.93 1.60 7.10
CA ARG A 96 -0.82 2.33 8.36
C ARG A 96 -2.07 2.20 9.22
N TYR A 97 -1.85 2.14 10.53
CA TYR A 97 -2.86 2.32 11.58
C TYR A 97 -2.25 3.14 12.73
N LYS A 98 -2.75 4.35 12.96
CA LYS A 98 -2.20 5.28 13.96
C LYS A 98 -0.67 5.47 13.77
N ASN A 99 0.11 5.18 14.79
CA ASN A 99 1.56 5.25 14.86
C ASN A 99 2.29 3.95 14.47
N LYS A 100 1.59 3.00 13.85
CA LYS A 100 2.16 1.74 13.34
C LYS A 100 1.95 1.62 11.84
N ALA A 101 2.89 0.97 11.14
CA ALA A 101 2.71 0.63 9.74
C ALA A 101 3.31 -0.74 9.41
N ILE A 102 2.79 -1.36 8.34
CA ILE A 102 3.30 -2.62 7.80
C ILE A 102 3.74 -2.37 6.36
N MET A 103 4.93 -2.82 6.00
CA MET A 103 5.49 -2.80 4.65
C MET A 103 6.11 -4.15 4.31
N THR A 104 6.21 -4.47 3.03
CA THR A 104 7.01 -5.61 2.60
C THR A 104 8.49 -5.24 2.51
N ASP A 105 9.37 -6.23 2.59
CA ASP A 105 10.82 -6.10 2.44
C ASP A 105 11.26 -5.65 1.03
N LYS A 106 10.33 -5.47 0.10
CA LYS A 106 10.57 -4.88 -1.23
C LYS A 106 11.21 -3.50 -1.12
N VAL A 107 10.81 -2.70 -0.13
CA VAL A 107 11.36 -1.35 0.09
C VAL A 107 12.88 -1.32 0.20
N PHE A 108 13.49 -2.37 0.75
CA PHE A 108 14.95 -2.47 0.86
C PHE A 108 15.62 -2.71 -0.50
N LYS A 109 15.00 -3.53 -1.33
CA LYS A 109 15.49 -3.83 -2.69
C LYS A 109 15.44 -2.60 -3.59
N GLU A 110 14.42 -1.77 -3.43
CA GLU A 110 14.23 -0.55 -4.22
C GLU A 110 15.14 0.61 -3.76
N ASN A 111 15.76 0.51 -2.59
CA ASN A 111 16.65 1.52 -2.02
C ASN A 111 18.05 0.96 -1.65
N PRO A 112 18.78 0.38 -2.61
CA PRO A 112 20.03 -0.36 -2.33
C PRO A 112 21.19 0.51 -1.85
N SER A 113 21.09 1.83 -1.96
CA SER A 113 22.11 2.77 -1.49
C SER A 113 22.08 3.04 0.02
N LYS A 114 21.06 2.52 0.73
CA LYS A 114 20.88 2.70 2.16
C LYS A 114 20.78 1.34 2.87
N THR A 115 21.18 1.31 4.12
CA THR A 115 20.99 0.14 4.98
C THR A 115 19.52 -0.02 5.35
N LYS A 116 19.13 -1.22 5.77
CA LYS A 116 17.75 -1.49 6.22
C LYS A 116 17.35 -0.62 7.39
N ASP A 117 18.26 -0.41 8.34
CA ASP A 117 18.02 0.39 9.54
C ASP A 117 17.83 1.86 9.18
N GLU A 118 18.63 2.41 8.27
CA GLU A 118 18.45 3.77 7.77
C GLU A 118 17.08 3.96 7.10
N ILE A 119 16.65 3.01 6.26
CA ILE A 119 15.35 3.05 5.59
C ILE A 119 14.22 3.05 6.62
N ILE A 120 14.28 2.15 7.61
CA ILE A 120 13.31 2.04 8.69
C ILE A 120 13.22 3.35 9.47
N GLU A 121 14.35 3.90 9.90
CA GLU A 121 14.39 5.14 10.69
C GLU A 121 13.89 6.36 9.90
N ILE A 122 14.23 6.46 8.61
CA ILE A 122 13.71 7.54 7.75
C ILE A 122 12.18 7.47 7.67
N ILE A 123 11.62 6.28 7.40
CA ILE A 123 10.17 6.11 7.26
C ILE A 123 9.48 6.37 8.60
N LYS A 124 9.97 5.82 9.70
CA LYS A 124 9.43 6.03 11.04
C LYS A 124 9.40 7.52 11.40
N THR A 125 10.51 8.20 11.25
CA THR A 125 10.62 9.63 11.57
C THR A 125 9.69 10.48 10.70
N LYS A 126 9.68 10.26 9.39
CA LYS A 126 8.89 11.06 8.45
C LYS A 126 7.38 10.80 8.54
N CYS A 127 6.99 9.59 8.90
CA CYS A 127 5.59 9.18 8.99
C CYS A 127 5.07 9.19 10.44
N ASP A 128 5.82 9.69 11.40
CA ASP A 128 5.45 9.71 12.82
C ASP A 128 4.99 8.32 13.32
N LEU A 129 5.89 7.33 13.17
CA LEU A 129 5.63 5.96 13.57
C LEU A 129 6.47 5.56 14.78
N GLU A 130 5.85 4.92 15.73
CA GLU A 130 6.53 4.18 16.80
C GLU A 130 7.04 2.84 16.29
N ASP A 131 6.29 2.20 15.38
CA ASP A 131 6.63 0.89 14.88
C ASP A 131 6.43 0.76 13.36
N LEU A 132 7.44 0.19 12.68
CA LEU A 132 7.38 -0.19 11.27
C LEU A 132 7.69 -1.67 11.11
N ILE A 133 6.66 -2.44 10.81
CA ILE A 133 6.70 -3.89 10.71
C ILE A 133 7.04 -4.28 9.29
N ILE A 134 8.15 -4.98 9.11
CA ILE A 134 8.56 -5.47 7.80
C ILE A 134 8.18 -6.94 7.64
N ILE A 135 7.32 -7.21 6.67
CA ILE A 135 6.90 -8.56 6.30
C ILE A 135 7.58 -9.01 5.00
N PRO A 136 7.72 -10.31 4.75
CA PRO A 136 8.24 -10.78 3.47
C PRO A 136 7.28 -10.43 2.34
N LYS A 137 7.81 -9.98 1.19
CA LYS A 137 7.06 -9.82 -0.05
C LYS A 137 6.46 -11.16 -0.47
N GLN A 138 5.19 -11.16 -0.90
CA GLN A 138 4.56 -12.36 -1.43
C GLN A 138 5.34 -12.92 -2.63
N PRO A 139 5.64 -14.22 -2.68
CA PRO A 139 6.26 -14.85 -3.84
C PRO A 139 5.42 -14.62 -5.11
N TYR A 140 6.10 -14.35 -6.22
CA TYR A 140 5.47 -14.12 -7.54
C TYR A 140 4.61 -12.87 -7.69
N ASP A 141 4.31 -12.13 -6.63
CA ASP A 141 3.71 -10.81 -6.75
C ASP A 141 4.74 -9.81 -7.30
N ILE A 142 4.47 -9.24 -8.47
CA ILE A 142 5.38 -8.28 -9.11
C ILE A 142 5.33 -6.90 -8.45
N TYR A 143 4.21 -6.54 -7.85
CA TYR A 143 4.02 -5.26 -7.18
C TYR A 143 4.65 -5.24 -5.80
N GLY A 144 4.53 -6.34 -5.05
CA GLY A 144 5.08 -6.49 -3.71
C GLY A 144 4.40 -5.60 -2.68
N HIS A 145 3.10 -5.39 -2.83
CA HIS A 145 2.31 -4.53 -1.98
C HIS A 145 1.88 -5.24 -0.69
N SER A 146 2.04 -4.58 0.45
CA SER A 146 1.56 -5.09 1.74
C SER A 146 0.04 -4.98 1.87
N ASP A 147 -0.59 -4.04 1.18
CA ASP A 147 -2.04 -3.84 1.23
C ASP A 147 -2.84 -4.95 0.55
N SER A 148 -2.23 -5.73 -0.33
CA SER A 148 -2.80 -6.97 -0.86
C SER A 148 -2.67 -8.15 0.10
N MET A 149 -1.91 -8.04 1.17
CA MET A 149 -1.55 -9.14 2.07
C MET A 149 -2.20 -9.02 3.45
N VAL A 150 -2.26 -7.80 3.98
CA VAL A 150 -2.66 -7.53 5.37
C VAL A 150 -3.55 -6.31 5.47
N ARG A 151 -4.43 -6.29 6.50
CA ARG A 151 -5.22 -5.13 6.92
C ARG A 151 -5.25 -5.05 8.43
N TRP A 152 -5.18 -3.85 8.98
CA TRP A 152 -5.43 -3.64 10.39
C TRP A 152 -6.92 -3.80 10.70
N ILE A 153 -7.23 -4.56 11.75
CA ILE A 153 -8.54 -4.65 12.37
C ILE A 153 -8.62 -3.62 13.48
N ASP A 154 -7.59 -3.61 14.32
CA ASP A 154 -7.40 -2.67 15.41
C ASP A 154 -5.90 -2.50 15.71
N GLU A 155 -5.56 -1.88 16.84
CA GLU A 155 -4.20 -1.58 17.27
C GLU A 155 -3.30 -2.82 17.47
N ASN A 156 -3.92 -3.97 17.77
CA ASN A 156 -3.21 -5.21 18.13
C ASN A 156 -3.59 -6.40 17.22
N SER A 157 -4.41 -6.18 16.21
CA SER A 157 -4.95 -7.26 15.38
C SER A 157 -4.88 -6.92 13.91
N VAL A 158 -4.48 -7.90 13.13
CA VAL A 158 -4.41 -7.80 11.66
C VAL A 158 -5.17 -8.93 11.00
N LEU A 159 -5.82 -8.62 9.90
CA LEU A 159 -6.41 -9.56 8.97
C LEU A 159 -5.36 -9.90 7.91
N VAL A 160 -5.12 -11.16 7.69
CA VAL A 160 -4.10 -11.67 6.76
C VAL A 160 -4.77 -12.63 5.79
N ASN A 161 -4.38 -12.58 4.52
CA ASN A 161 -4.86 -13.56 3.55
C ASN A 161 -4.41 -14.97 3.93
N ASP A 162 -5.21 -15.96 3.54
CA ASP A 162 -4.80 -17.36 3.62
C ASP A 162 -3.72 -17.66 2.57
N PHE A 163 -2.49 -17.73 3.02
CA PHE A 163 -1.35 -18.11 2.19
C PHE A 163 -1.03 -19.61 2.25
N SER A 164 -2.00 -20.45 2.54
CA SER A 164 -1.81 -21.92 2.65
C SER A 164 -1.25 -22.57 1.37
N ILE A 165 -1.48 -21.93 0.23
CA ILE A 165 -0.93 -22.34 -1.08
C ILE A 165 0.54 -21.96 -1.27
N GLU A 166 1.05 -21.02 -0.48
CA GLU A 166 2.44 -20.59 -0.54
C GLU A 166 3.37 -21.54 0.26
N SER A 167 4.68 -21.37 0.08
CA SER A 167 5.64 -22.22 0.78
C SER A 167 5.54 -22.06 2.30
N LYS A 168 5.77 -23.15 3.03
CA LYS A 168 5.85 -23.11 4.51
C LYS A 168 6.89 -22.10 5.01
N THR A 169 7.98 -21.93 4.27
CA THR A 169 9.04 -20.97 4.62
C THR A 169 8.53 -19.53 4.56
N PHE A 170 7.77 -19.19 3.52
CA PHE A 170 7.14 -17.87 3.39
C PHE A 170 6.14 -17.64 4.53
N ASN A 171 5.21 -18.59 4.73
CA ASN A 171 4.20 -18.49 5.78
C ASN A 171 4.82 -18.30 7.17
N ASN A 172 5.82 -19.11 7.51
CA ASN A 172 6.51 -18.98 8.78
C ASN A 172 7.19 -17.63 8.97
N LYS A 173 7.81 -17.08 7.91
CA LYS A 173 8.42 -15.74 7.96
C LYS A 173 7.38 -14.65 8.16
N LEU A 174 6.26 -14.71 7.44
CA LEU A 174 5.16 -13.74 7.55
C LEU A 174 4.57 -13.74 8.97
N ILE A 175 4.16 -14.92 9.44
CA ILE A 175 3.56 -15.06 10.77
C ILE A 175 4.54 -14.61 11.87
N LYS A 176 5.81 -15.04 11.78
CA LYS A 176 6.84 -14.62 12.74
C LYS A 176 7.07 -13.11 12.73
N ALA A 177 7.08 -12.47 11.56
CA ALA A 177 7.25 -11.02 11.46
C ALA A 177 6.12 -10.29 12.20
N LEU A 178 4.87 -10.70 12.02
CA LEU A 178 3.72 -10.09 12.71
C LEU A 178 3.72 -10.39 14.22
N GLN A 179 3.99 -11.63 14.62
CA GLN A 179 4.01 -12.05 16.03
C GLN A 179 5.14 -11.39 16.84
N ASN A 180 6.29 -11.12 16.23
CA ASN A 180 7.38 -10.39 16.90
C ASN A 180 6.98 -8.96 17.34
N HIS A 181 5.93 -8.41 16.74
CA HIS A 181 5.33 -7.13 17.11
C HIS A 181 4.03 -7.28 17.91
N TYR A 182 3.82 -8.47 18.51
CA TYR A 182 2.69 -8.81 19.38
C TYR A 182 1.32 -8.66 18.72
N LEU A 183 1.23 -8.86 17.40
CA LEU A 183 -0.03 -8.79 16.68
C LEU A 183 -0.79 -10.11 16.73
N ASN A 184 -2.09 -10.03 17.01
CA ASN A 184 -3.04 -11.09 16.78
C ASN A 184 -3.32 -11.21 15.28
N ILE A 185 -3.39 -12.43 14.77
CA ILE A 185 -3.57 -12.69 13.35
C ILE A 185 -4.89 -13.38 13.13
N GLU A 186 -5.78 -12.73 12.39
CA GLU A 186 -6.99 -13.33 11.85
C GLU A 186 -6.78 -13.63 10.36
N THR A 187 -7.25 -14.78 9.89
CA THR A 187 -7.02 -15.20 8.51
C THR A 187 -8.31 -15.19 7.71
N ILE A 188 -8.29 -14.51 6.54
CA ILE A 188 -9.35 -14.62 5.54
C ILE A 188 -9.10 -15.87 4.72
N LYS A 189 -10.03 -16.83 4.80
CA LYS A 189 -10.00 -18.01 3.94
C LYS A 189 -10.53 -17.67 2.55
N TYR A 190 -9.81 -18.09 1.52
CA TYR A 190 -10.32 -18.03 0.16
C TYR A 190 -11.45 -19.04 -0.03
N THR A 191 -12.44 -18.68 -0.85
CA THR A 191 -13.43 -19.62 -1.36
C THR A 191 -12.87 -20.28 -2.61
N ASP A 192 -13.20 -21.56 -2.83
CA ASP A 192 -12.68 -22.36 -3.96
C ASP A 192 -12.88 -21.73 -5.34
N SER A 193 -13.86 -20.84 -5.48
CA SER A 193 -14.14 -20.09 -6.73
C SER A 193 -13.06 -19.07 -7.12
N PHE A 194 -12.15 -18.70 -6.21
CA PHE A 194 -11.07 -17.75 -6.48
C PHE A 194 -9.74 -18.38 -6.88
N PHE A 195 -9.63 -19.71 -6.90
CA PHE A 195 -8.45 -20.42 -7.36
C PHE A 195 -8.38 -20.47 -8.90
N THR A 196 -8.34 -19.31 -9.54
CA THR A 196 -7.87 -19.23 -10.92
C THR A 196 -6.35 -19.19 -10.94
N LYS A 197 -5.74 -19.51 -12.07
CA LYS A 197 -4.27 -19.58 -12.26
C LYS A 197 -3.51 -18.31 -11.91
N ASP A 198 -4.22 -17.18 -11.79
CA ASP A 198 -3.67 -15.89 -11.42
C ASP A 198 -3.81 -15.76 -9.89
N ARG A 199 -2.73 -16.02 -9.20
CA ARG A 199 -2.63 -16.02 -7.74
C ARG A 199 -3.02 -14.68 -7.15
N ASN A 200 -4.18 -14.65 -6.69
CA ASN A 200 -4.85 -13.88 -5.65
C ASN A 200 -4.41 -12.49 -5.25
N TRP A 201 -5.26 -11.64 -5.58
CA TRP A 201 -5.44 -10.27 -5.16
C TRP A 201 -6.42 -10.26 -3.96
N GLY A 202 -5.94 -10.30 -2.79
CA GLY A 202 -6.53 -10.65 -1.66
C GLY A 202 -7.32 -9.81 -0.74
N ALA A 203 -6.80 -9.26 0.32
CA ALA A 203 -7.56 -8.59 1.39
C ALA A 203 -8.00 -7.17 1.00
N TYR A 204 -8.82 -7.05 -0.03
CA TYR A 204 -9.43 -5.77 -0.42
C TYR A 204 -10.71 -5.52 0.33
#